data_f1776124b27a579748b9e0a8530cb294
#
_entry.id   f1776124b27a579748b9e0a8530cb294
#
_cell.length_a   1.000
_cell.length_b   1.000
_cell.length_c   1.000
_cell.angle_alpha   90.00
_cell.angle_beta   90.00
_cell.angle_gamma   90.00
#
_symmetry.space_group_name_H-M   'P 1'
#
loop_
_entity.id
_entity.type
_entity.pdbx_description
1 polymer ?
#
loop_
_entity_poly.entity_id
_entity_poly.type
_entity_poly.pdbx_seq_one_letter_code
_entity_poly.pdbx_strand_id
1 'polypeptide(L)'
;MKKEKNNVNTERTSQINEIQKATIELLKPIFTKYEATTQEKAMLKEEVIAEVEDKRKAKYSFSYLKQLGIIKKYKGKFYYVEDAENNTIGSTKISKWQILSFTILVAIFMLFFTLSIITNKKAENAVYQDSNVQFEIQKDWTKGQSEYTTEWNFYKYISNKPVLNESNEITEGDYASYPAGINVYYDPSEQETISNIDDVKTNLEAGLENSTEKPETQEMTIEKTKNNYDVLKVKMVYNTEPKQVTYYYYILNGKKLSCITAYSFNLDEADALEAEASNVANSFKWLQ
;
A
#
# COMPACT_ATOMS: atom_id res chain seq x y z
N MET A 1 18.19 -19.65 -25.14
CA MET A 1 17.09 -19.87 -24.16
C MET A 1 17.14 -21.18 -23.37
N LYS A 2 17.72 -22.28 -23.81
CA LYS A 2 17.82 -23.54 -23.00
C LYS A 2 18.93 -23.54 -21.93
N LYS A 3 20.01 -22.77 -22.10
CA LYS A 3 21.11 -22.71 -21.13
C LYS A 3 20.82 -21.89 -19.86
N GLU A 4 20.01 -20.84 -19.92
CA GLU A 4 19.64 -20.03 -18.75
C GLU A 4 18.68 -20.74 -17.79
N LYS A 5 17.74 -21.55 -18.32
CA LYS A 5 16.82 -22.32 -17.46
C LYS A 5 17.52 -23.39 -16.62
N ASN A 6 18.64 -23.94 -17.09
CA ASN A 6 19.40 -24.94 -16.32
C ASN A 6 20.19 -24.30 -15.16
N ASN A 7 20.73 -23.08 -15.31
CA ASN A 7 21.43 -22.40 -14.24
C ASN A 7 20.52 -22.03 -13.06
N VAL A 8 19.34 -21.50 -13.35
CA VAL A 8 18.35 -21.12 -12.31
C VAL A 8 17.89 -22.32 -11.49
N ASN A 9 17.71 -23.50 -12.12
CA ASN A 9 17.34 -24.72 -11.39
C ASN A 9 18.46 -25.26 -10.50
N THR A 10 19.72 -25.13 -10.93
CA THR A 10 20.89 -25.57 -10.16
C THR A 10 21.10 -24.70 -8.93
N GLU A 11 20.98 -23.38 -9.05
CA GLU A 11 21.07 -22.44 -7.92
C GLU A 11 19.95 -22.64 -6.89
N ARG A 12 18.70 -22.84 -7.35
CA ARG A 12 17.57 -23.13 -6.44
C ARG A 12 17.76 -24.44 -5.67
N THR A 13 18.27 -25.46 -6.33
CA THR A 13 18.53 -26.75 -5.68
C THR A 13 19.64 -26.63 -4.65
N SER A 14 20.69 -25.84 -4.92
CA SER A 14 21.77 -25.55 -3.98
C SER A 14 21.24 -24.81 -2.74
N GLN A 15 20.44 -23.77 -2.91
CA GLN A 15 19.85 -23.00 -1.81
C GLN A 15 18.92 -23.85 -0.93
N ILE A 16 18.11 -24.74 -1.51
CA ILE A 16 17.23 -25.64 -0.76
C ILE A 16 18.07 -26.60 0.09
N ASN A 17 19.15 -27.14 -0.46
CA ASN A 17 20.06 -28.04 0.28
C ASN A 17 20.76 -27.32 1.44
N GLU A 18 21.16 -26.06 1.27
CA GLU A 18 21.77 -25.23 2.31
C GLU A 18 20.78 -24.94 3.46
N ILE A 19 19.55 -24.56 3.12
CA ILE A 19 18.49 -24.34 4.13
C ILE A 19 18.19 -25.61 4.90
N GLN A 20 18.08 -26.74 4.22
CA GLN A 20 17.85 -28.04 4.83
C GLN A 20 18.98 -28.41 5.79
N LYS A 21 20.24 -28.27 5.35
CA LYS A 21 21.43 -28.54 6.16
C LYS A 21 21.47 -27.65 7.41
N ALA A 22 21.30 -26.35 7.26
CA ALA A 22 21.25 -25.40 8.37
C ALA A 22 20.11 -25.70 9.38
N THR A 23 18.99 -26.19 8.89
CA THR A 23 17.84 -26.57 9.71
C THR A 23 18.09 -27.84 10.51
N ILE A 24 18.75 -28.82 9.89
CA ILE A 24 19.20 -30.07 10.56
C ILE A 24 20.24 -29.74 11.62
N GLU A 25 21.25 -28.97 11.29
CA GLU A 25 22.32 -28.54 12.23
C GLU A 25 21.77 -27.80 13.43
N LEU A 26 20.66 -27.10 13.29
CA LEU A 26 20.01 -26.38 14.40
C LEU A 26 19.30 -27.31 15.40
N LEU A 27 18.57 -28.31 14.91
CA LEU A 27 17.68 -29.13 15.76
C LEU A 27 18.19 -30.52 16.09
N LYS A 28 18.98 -31.16 15.23
CA LYS A 28 19.53 -32.50 15.45
C LYS A 28 20.30 -32.62 16.77
N PRO A 29 21.17 -31.66 17.15
CA PRO A 29 21.92 -31.76 18.42
C PRO A 29 20.99 -31.82 19.63
N ILE A 30 19.82 -31.19 19.58
CA ILE A 30 18.84 -31.20 20.69
C ILE A 30 18.24 -32.59 20.83
N PHE A 31 17.77 -33.19 19.75
CA PHE A 31 17.23 -34.55 19.79
C PHE A 31 18.28 -35.58 20.19
N THR A 32 19.53 -35.41 19.79
CA THR A 32 20.63 -36.26 20.18
C THR A 32 20.96 -36.09 21.65
N LYS A 33 21.02 -34.86 22.17
CA LYS A 33 21.29 -34.56 23.60
C LYS A 33 20.29 -35.27 24.53
N TYR A 34 19.03 -35.32 24.14
CA TYR A 34 17.94 -35.93 24.90
C TYR A 34 17.63 -37.36 24.45
N GLU A 35 18.48 -37.96 23.60
CA GLU A 35 18.29 -39.30 23.03
C GLU A 35 16.92 -39.50 22.36
N ALA A 36 16.26 -38.43 21.91
CA ALA A 36 14.93 -38.44 21.32
C ALA A 36 14.96 -38.87 19.85
N THR A 37 15.64 -39.95 19.53
CA THR A 37 15.77 -40.57 18.21
C THR A 37 14.86 -41.78 18.03
N THR A 38 14.10 -42.15 19.06
CA THR A 38 13.13 -43.23 19.05
C THR A 38 11.76 -42.78 19.53
N GLN A 39 10.72 -43.57 19.23
CA GLN A 39 9.34 -43.26 19.68
C GLN A 39 9.19 -43.23 21.20
N GLU A 40 9.98 -44.06 21.92
CA GLU A 40 9.94 -44.20 23.38
C GLU A 40 10.53 -42.98 24.09
N LYS A 41 11.54 -42.36 23.50
CA LYS A 41 12.23 -41.19 24.03
C LYS A 41 11.80 -39.87 23.39
N ALA A 42 10.62 -39.83 22.67
CA ALA A 42 10.10 -38.65 22.03
C ALA A 42 9.85 -37.50 23.00
N MET A 43 10.17 -36.26 22.58
CA MET A 43 10.06 -35.01 23.31
C MET A 43 8.82 -34.18 22.90
N LEU A 44 8.37 -33.29 23.78
CA LEU A 44 7.38 -32.28 23.38
C LEU A 44 8.00 -31.23 22.45
N LYS A 45 7.21 -30.68 21.56
CA LYS A 45 7.66 -29.63 20.63
C LYS A 45 8.19 -28.39 21.36
N GLU A 46 7.52 -28.04 22.45
CA GLU A 46 7.83 -26.88 23.29
C GLU A 46 9.19 -27.06 23.98
N GLU A 47 9.54 -28.28 24.40
CA GLU A 47 10.82 -28.60 24.97
C GLU A 47 11.96 -28.42 23.94
N VAL A 48 11.77 -28.92 22.71
CA VAL A 48 12.76 -28.75 21.63
C VAL A 48 12.95 -27.27 21.30
N ILE A 49 11.86 -26.52 21.22
CA ILE A 49 11.94 -25.07 20.88
C ILE A 49 12.59 -24.29 22.04
N ALA A 50 12.38 -24.70 23.28
CA ALA A 50 12.97 -24.02 24.45
C ALA A 50 14.51 -24.08 24.49
N GLU A 51 15.13 -25.10 23.91
CA GLU A 51 16.59 -25.27 23.84
C GLU A 51 17.26 -24.31 22.79
N VAL A 52 16.52 -23.71 21.87
CA VAL A 52 17.08 -22.82 20.87
C VAL A 52 16.88 -21.37 21.30
N GLU A 53 17.91 -20.54 21.16
CA GLU A 53 17.87 -19.11 21.50
C GLU A 53 16.83 -18.36 20.64
N ASP A 54 16.90 -18.52 19.31
CA ASP A 54 15.91 -17.96 18.38
C ASP A 54 14.67 -18.86 18.26
N LYS A 55 13.66 -18.54 19.06
CA LYS A 55 12.39 -19.29 19.10
C LYS A 55 11.62 -19.27 17.78
N ARG A 56 11.75 -18.21 16.96
CA ARG A 56 11.09 -18.12 15.65
C ARG A 56 11.75 -19.05 14.65
N LYS A 57 13.08 -19.01 14.59
CA LYS A 57 13.87 -19.90 13.75
C LYS A 57 13.65 -21.35 14.12
N ALA A 58 13.62 -21.67 15.43
CA ALA A 58 13.33 -23.01 15.92
C ALA A 58 11.96 -23.54 15.48
N LYS A 59 10.89 -22.73 15.60
CA LYS A 59 9.53 -23.11 15.16
C LYS A 59 9.46 -23.40 13.69
N TYR A 60 10.14 -22.58 12.87
CA TYR A 60 10.20 -22.75 11.43
C TYR A 60 10.93 -24.02 11.04
N SER A 61 12.13 -24.20 11.60
CA SER A 61 12.98 -25.38 11.40
C SER A 61 12.27 -26.66 11.79
N PHE A 62 11.58 -26.67 12.94
CA PHE A 62 10.81 -27.82 13.41
C PHE A 62 9.69 -28.19 12.43
N SER A 63 8.94 -27.20 11.95
CA SER A 63 7.86 -27.44 10.99
C SER A 63 8.38 -27.96 9.66
N TYR A 64 9.52 -27.43 9.21
CA TYR A 64 10.18 -27.84 7.98
C TYR A 64 10.69 -29.28 8.07
N LEU A 65 11.45 -29.65 9.09
CA LEU A 65 11.92 -31.02 9.27
C LEU A 65 10.77 -32.04 9.48
N LYS A 66 9.67 -31.61 10.09
CA LYS A 66 8.48 -32.43 10.19
C LYS A 66 7.84 -32.68 8.81
N GLN A 67 7.79 -31.69 7.92
CA GLN A 67 7.30 -31.86 6.54
C GLN A 67 8.17 -32.80 5.73
N LEU A 68 9.48 -32.77 5.97
CA LEU A 68 10.43 -33.68 5.31
C LEU A 68 10.40 -35.11 5.90
N GLY A 69 9.63 -35.36 6.97
CA GLY A 69 9.56 -36.65 7.64
C GLY A 69 10.79 -37.00 8.49
N ILE A 70 11.72 -36.04 8.67
CA ILE A 70 12.92 -36.16 9.51
C ILE A 70 12.53 -36.10 11.01
N ILE A 71 11.52 -35.30 11.35
CA ILE A 71 10.88 -35.29 12.66
C ILE A 71 9.51 -35.97 12.53
N LYS A 72 9.26 -37.03 13.29
CA LYS A 72 8.00 -37.77 13.35
C LYS A 72 7.27 -37.58 14.65
N LYS A 73 5.93 -37.66 14.64
CA LYS A 73 5.07 -37.56 15.80
C LYS A 73 4.66 -38.94 16.29
N TYR A 74 4.75 -39.14 17.60
CA TYR A 74 4.24 -40.33 18.28
C TYR A 74 3.59 -39.96 19.62
N LYS A 75 2.33 -40.28 19.82
CA LYS A 75 1.55 -39.97 21.05
C LYS A 75 1.66 -38.53 21.56
N GLY A 76 1.64 -37.55 20.62
CA GLY A 76 1.75 -36.14 20.99
C GLY A 76 3.17 -35.59 21.08
N LYS A 77 4.18 -36.44 21.19
CA LYS A 77 5.60 -36.11 21.24
C LYS A 77 6.28 -36.30 19.90
N PHE A 78 7.53 -35.90 19.77
CA PHE A 78 8.28 -35.89 18.51
C PHE A 78 9.66 -36.51 18.69
N TYR A 79 10.13 -37.24 17.70
CA TYR A 79 11.45 -37.86 17.66
C TYR A 79 12.11 -37.64 16.30
N TYR A 80 13.43 -37.68 16.28
CA TYR A 80 14.26 -37.49 15.09
C TYR A 80 14.56 -38.84 14.43
N VAL A 81 14.48 -38.91 13.09
CA VAL A 81 14.70 -40.13 12.32
C VAL A 81 15.94 -39.97 11.48
N GLU A 82 17.06 -40.56 11.94
CA GLU A 82 18.37 -40.44 11.24
C GLU A 82 18.37 -40.99 9.83
N ASP A 83 17.69 -42.11 9.59
CA ASP A 83 17.58 -42.72 8.27
C ASP A 83 16.85 -41.83 7.26
N ALA A 84 15.92 -41.00 7.74
CA ALA A 84 15.20 -40.06 6.90
C ALA A 84 16.08 -38.89 6.45
N GLU A 85 17.05 -38.48 7.26
CA GLU A 85 18.06 -37.47 6.90
C GLU A 85 18.83 -37.89 5.66
N ASN A 86 19.38 -39.09 5.66
CA ASN A 86 20.21 -39.63 4.57
C ASN A 86 19.44 -39.83 3.26
N ASN A 87 18.16 -40.12 3.36
CA ASN A 87 17.29 -40.34 2.20
C ASN A 87 16.72 -39.04 1.60
N THR A 88 16.78 -37.92 2.35
CA THR A 88 16.15 -36.65 1.96
C THR A 88 17.18 -35.69 1.37
N ILE A 89 18.46 -35.78 1.78
CA ILE A 89 19.55 -34.98 1.21
C ILE A 89 19.86 -35.50 -0.20
N GLY A 90 19.38 -34.80 -1.22
CA GLY A 90 19.62 -35.12 -2.63
C GLY A 90 18.51 -35.84 -3.40
N SER A 91 17.43 -36.24 -2.76
CA SER A 91 16.28 -36.82 -3.45
C SER A 91 15.05 -35.93 -3.38
N THR A 92 14.96 -34.92 -4.23
CA THR A 92 13.70 -34.20 -4.51
C THR A 92 12.77 -35.07 -5.37
N LYS A 93 12.37 -36.23 -4.88
CA LYS A 93 11.16 -36.85 -5.39
C LYS A 93 9.96 -36.08 -4.82
N ILE A 94 9.68 -34.92 -5.44
CA ILE A 94 8.44 -34.19 -5.19
C ILE A 94 7.30 -35.16 -5.46
N SER A 95 6.57 -35.55 -4.43
CA SER A 95 5.41 -36.44 -4.54
C SER A 95 4.40 -35.79 -5.50
N LYS A 96 3.73 -36.59 -6.34
CA LYS A 96 2.65 -36.10 -7.24
C LYS A 96 1.60 -35.31 -6.46
N TRP A 97 1.37 -35.62 -5.18
CA TRP A 97 0.48 -34.91 -4.28
C TRP A 97 1.03 -33.52 -3.85
N GLN A 98 2.34 -33.38 -3.71
CA GLN A 98 2.95 -32.06 -3.41
C GLN A 98 2.90 -31.14 -4.63
N ILE A 99 3.07 -31.69 -5.84
CA ILE A 99 2.87 -30.94 -7.08
C ILE A 99 1.40 -30.52 -7.20
N LEU A 100 0.46 -31.42 -6.93
CA LEU A 100 -0.97 -31.12 -6.99
C LEU A 100 -1.38 -30.06 -5.95
N SER A 101 -0.90 -30.17 -4.71
CA SER A 101 -1.20 -29.17 -3.66
C SER A 101 -0.59 -27.81 -3.96
N PHE A 102 0.63 -27.75 -4.53
CA PHE A 102 1.25 -26.50 -4.96
C PHE A 102 0.49 -25.88 -6.14
N THR A 103 0.06 -26.70 -7.10
CA THR A 103 -0.74 -26.24 -8.25
C THR A 103 -2.09 -25.67 -7.80
N ILE A 104 -2.76 -26.33 -6.85
CA ILE A 104 -4.01 -25.85 -6.25
C ILE A 104 -3.77 -24.52 -5.51
N LEU A 105 -2.70 -24.40 -4.74
CA LEU A 105 -2.37 -23.20 -4.00
C LEU A 105 -2.06 -22.02 -4.92
N VAL A 106 -1.33 -22.26 -6.02
CA VAL A 106 -1.09 -21.26 -7.06
C VAL A 106 -2.39 -20.87 -7.78
N ALA A 107 -3.26 -21.84 -8.08
CA ALA A 107 -4.56 -21.56 -8.69
C ALA A 107 -5.47 -20.73 -7.78
N ILE A 108 -5.49 -21.03 -6.47
CA ILE A 108 -6.21 -20.24 -5.46
C ILE A 108 -5.62 -18.82 -5.37
N PHE A 109 -4.29 -18.68 -5.35
CA PHE A 109 -3.64 -17.37 -5.30
C PHE A 109 -3.94 -16.55 -6.57
N MET A 110 -3.90 -17.18 -7.75
CA MET A 110 -4.31 -16.55 -9.01
C MET A 110 -5.78 -16.17 -9.01
N LEU A 111 -6.66 -17.01 -8.43
CA LEU A 111 -8.09 -16.70 -8.30
C LEU A 111 -8.32 -15.51 -7.35
N PHE A 112 -7.63 -15.44 -6.20
CA PHE A 112 -7.68 -14.29 -5.30
C PHE A 112 -7.11 -13.04 -5.95
N PHE A 113 -6.03 -13.16 -6.73
CA PHE A 113 -5.44 -12.04 -7.45
C PHE A 113 -6.37 -11.52 -8.56
N THR A 114 -7.01 -12.41 -9.31
CA THR A 114 -8.00 -12.03 -10.34
C THR A 114 -9.29 -11.49 -9.72
N LEU A 115 -9.77 -12.07 -8.60
CA LEU A 115 -10.89 -11.52 -7.84
C LEU A 115 -10.55 -10.14 -7.26
N SER A 116 -9.32 -9.92 -6.75
CA SER A 116 -8.85 -8.62 -6.28
C SER A 116 -8.79 -7.57 -7.40
N ILE A 117 -8.43 -7.97 -8.62
CA ILE A 117 -8.47 -7.09 -9.80
C ILE A 117 -9.92 -6.82 -10.24
N ILE A 118 -10.81 -7.80 -10.14
CA ILE A 118 -12.23 -7.67 -10.52
C ILE A 118 -13.01 -6.90 -9.45
N THR A 119 -12.68 -7.05 -8.18
CA THR A 119 -13.30 -6.30 -7.06
C THR A 119 -12.75 -4.89 -6.92
N ASN A 120 -11.57 -4.59 -7.44
CA ASN A 120 -11.16 -3.22 -7.78
C ASN A 120 -11.97 -2.77 -9.01
N LYS A 121 -13.30 -2.72 -8.89
CA LYS A 121 -14.11 -1.88 -9.76
C LYS A 121 -13.47 -0.51 -9.66
N LYS A 122 -12.87 -0.03 -10.76
CA LYS A 122 -12.56 1.40 -10.88
C LYS A 122 -13.83 2.11 -10.48
N ALA A 123 -13.78 2.87 -9.40
CA ALA A 123 -14.94 3.65 -9.01
C ALA A 123 -15.36 4.43 -10.26
N GLU A 124 -16.63 4.30 -10.63
CA GLU A 124 -17.14 5.00 -11.81
C GLU A 124 -16.97 6.49 -11.55
N ASN A 125 -16.39 7.19 -12.50
CA ASN A 125 -16.26 8.65 -12.43
C ASN A 125 -17.57 9.31 -12.86
N ALA A 126 -17.90 10.40 -12.20
CA ALA A 126 -18.90 11.37 -12.65
C ALA A 126 -18.17 12.52 -13.36
N VAL A 127 -18.72 12.96 -14.48
CA VAL A 127 -18.21 14.11 -15.22
C VAL A 127 -18.94 15.36 -14.73
N TYR A 128 -18.18 16.38 -14.36
CA TYR A 128 -18.67 17.70 -14.01
C TYR A 128 -18.17 18.71 -15.06
N GLN A 129 -19.06 19.55 -15.54
CA GLN A 129 -18.79 20.49 -16.62
C GLN A 129 -19.65 21.73 -16.49
N ASP A 130 -19.06 22.88 -16.88
CA ASP A 130 -19.79 24.10 -17.20
C ASP A 130 -19.35 24.67 -18.58
N SER A 131 -19.49 25.98 -18.79
CA SER A 131 -19.05 26.62 -20.04
C SER A 131 -17.54 26.75 -20.19
N ASN A 132 -16.75 26.66 -19.09
CA ASN A 132 -15.34 26.99 -19.06
C ASN A 132 -14.45 25.77 -18.84
N VAL A 133 -14.91 24.82 -18.04
CA VAL A 133 -14.08 23.69 -17.60
C VAL A 133 -14.88 22.39 -17.53
N GLN A 134 -14.16 21.29 -17.62
CA GLN A 134 -14.65 19.93 -17.39
C GLN A 134 -13.62 19.16 -16.58
N PHE A 135 -14.10 18.29 -15.66
CA PHE A 135 -13.27 17.35 -14.93
C PHE A 135 -14.08 16.13 -14.51
N GLU A 136 -13.37 15.09 -14.04
CA GLU A 136 -13.95 13.85 -13.53
C GLU A 136 -13.60 13.67 -12.06
N ILE A 137 -14.57 13.22 -11.28
CA ILE A 137 -14.38 12.80 -9.89
C ILE A 137 -15.13 11.49 -9.65
N GLN A 138 -14.66 10.65 -8.71
CA GLN A 138 -15.34 9.38 -8.41
C GLN A 138 -16.75 9.64 -7.87
N LYS A 139 -17.70 8.78 -8.25
CA LYS A 139 -19.13 8.93 -7.90
C LYS A 139 -19.45 8.82 -6.41
N ASP A 140 -18.53 8.31 -5.62
CA ASP A 140 -18.68 8.19 -4.18
C ASP A 140 -18.37 9.49 -3.40
N TRP A 141 -17.93 10.54 -4.11
CA TRP A 141 -17.83 11.89 -3.58
C TRP A 141 -19.19 12.59 -3.60
N THR A 142 -19.57 13.19 -2.48
CA THR A 142 -20.79 13.98 -2.37
C THR A 142 -20.52 15.43 -2.76
N LYS A 143 -21.25 15.94 -3.76
CA LYS A 143 -21.15 17.35 -4.14
C LYS A 143 -21.77 18.22 -3.07
N GLY A 144 -21.00 19.15 -2.53
CA GLY A 144 -21.45 20.18 -1.60
C GLY A 144 -21.98 21.42 -2.32
N GLN A 145 -22.37 22.40 -1.52
CA GLN A 145 -22.73 23.72 -2.00
C GLN A 145 -21.47 24.57 -2.15
N SER A 146 -21.49 25.50 -3.12
CA SER A 146 -20.50 26.55 -3.27
C SER A 146 -21.21 27.90 -3.41
N GLU A 147 -20.64 28.93 -2.81
CA GLU A 147 -21.10 30.32 -2.96
C GLU A 147 -20.66 30.92 -4.29
N TYR A 148 -19.64 30.31 -4.94
CA TYR A 148 -19.05 30.81 -6.20
C TYR A 148 -19.39 29.90 -7.37
N THR A 149 -19.73 30.50 -8.49
CA THR A 149 -20.04 29.75 -9.74
C THR A 149 -18.82 29.11 -10.39
N THR A 150 -17.62 29.52 -9.98
CA THR A 150 -16.31 29.04 -10.45
C THR A 150 -15.68 28.02 -9.50
N GLU A 151 -16.47 27.49 -8.59
CA GLU A 151 -15.99 26.54 -7.57
C GLU A 151 -16.96 25.36 -7.42
N TRP A 152 -16.39 24.17 -7.26
CA TRP A 152 -17.10 22.96 -6.85
C TRP A 152 -16.46 22.38 -5.59
N ASN A 153 -17.29 22.01 -4.65
CA ASN A 153 -16.87 21.38 -3.40
C ASN A 153 -17.40 19.95 -3.36
N PHE A 154 -16.53 19.01 -2.99
CA PHE A 154 -16.85 17.60 -2.84
C PHE A 154 -16.35 17.11 -1.48
N TYR A 155 -17.12 16.23 -0.85
CA TYR A 155 -16.84 15.70 0.48
C TYR A 155 -16.97 14.18 0.49
N LYS A 156 -16.10 13.53 1.26
CA LYS A 156 -16.09 12.08 1.38
C LYS A 156 -15.54 11.65 2.74
N TYR A 157 -16.10 10.57 3.26
CA TYR A 157 -15.44 9.78 4.28
C TYR A 157 -14.52 8.78 3.59
N ILE A 158 -13.21 8.98 3.67
CA ILE A 158 -12.21 8.08 3.06
C ILE A 158 -12.14 6.78 3.85
N SER A 159 -12.34 6.84 5.18
CA SER A 159 -12.51 5.68 6.05
C SER A 159 -13.89 5.65 6.68
N ASN A 160 -14.34 4.47 7.14
CA ASN A 160 -15.60 4.31 7.87
C ASN A 160 -15.58 4.93 9.29
N LYS A 161 -14.55 5.69 9.64
CA LYS A 161 -14.41 6.37 10.92
C LYS A 161 -14.45 7.88 10.67
N PRO A 162 -15.60 8.53 10.77
CA PRO A 162 -15.68 9.98 10.65
C PRO A 162 -14.83 10.62 11.75
N VAL A 163 -14.14 11.71 11.41
CA VAL A 163 -13.58 12.61 12.42
C VAL A 163 -14.78 13.37 12.99
N LEU A 164 -15.06 13.15 14.26
CA LEU A 164 -16.15 13.83 14.96
C LEU A 164 -15.58 15.11 15.61
N ASN A 165 -16.39 16.17 15.67
CA ASN A 165 -16.05 17.34 16.47
C ASN A 165 -16.01 16.98 17.97
N GLU A 166 -15.60 17.92 18.82
CA GLU A 166 -15.54 17.73 20.28
C GLU A 166 -16.89 17.32 20.91
N SER A 167 -18.00 17.58 20.22
CA SER A 167 -19.38 17.20 20.64
C SER A 167 -19.81 15.84 20.11
N ASN A 168 -18.96 15.10 19.38
CA ASN A 168 -19.31 13.87 18.67
C ASN A 168 -20.46 14.02 17.65
N GLU A 169 -20.69 15.22 17.15
CA GLU A 169 -21.75 15.52 16.18
C GLU A 169 -21.13 15.80 14.81
N ILE A 170 -21.78 15.28 13.77
CA ILE A 170 -21.54 15.66 12.38
C ILE A 170 -22.54 16.79 12.08
N THR A 171 -22.06 18.02 12.04
CA THR A 171 -22.89 19.16 11.64
C THR A 171 -22.73 19.42 10.15
N GLU A 172 -23.85 19.46 9.43
CA GLU A 172 -23.89 19.76 8.00
C GLU A 172 -23.33 21.17 7.76
N GLY A 173 -22.24 21.25 6.94
CA GLY A 173 -21.56 22.51 6.65
C GLY A 173 -20.31 22.83 7.48
N ASP A 174 -19.97 22.01 8.47
CA ASP A 174 -18.75 22.15 9.23
C ASP A 174 -17.63 21.31 8.58
N TYR A 175 -16.51 21.95 8.21
CA TYR A 175 -15.36 21.26 7.62
C TYR A 175 -14.77 20.16 8.53
N ALA A 176 -14.96 20.26 9.83
CA ALA A 176 -14.60 19.24 10.80
C ALA A 176 -15.47 17.98 10.71
N SER A 177 -16.61 18.03 10.03
CA SER A 177 -17.56 16.91 9.92
C SER A 177 -17.15 15.88 8.87
N TYR A 178 -16.27 16.22 7.93
CA TYR A 178 -15.85 15.35 6.86
C TYR A 178 -14.34 15.11 6.92
N PRO A 179 -13.87 13.85 6.96
CA PRO A 179 -12.44 13.55 7.04
C PRO A 179 -11.68 13.92 5.77
N ALA A 180 -12.38 14.14 4.63
CA ALA A 180 -11.76 14.57 3.39
C ALA A 180 -12.66 15.47 2.55
N GLY A 181 -12.04 16.43 1.86
CA GLY A 181 -12.67 17.27 0.86
C GLY A 181 -11.79 17.44 -0.39
N ILE A 182 -12.44 17.66 -1.54
CA ILE A 182 -11.80 18.11 -2.77
C ILE A 182 -12.55 19.33 -3.28
N ASN A 183 -11.85 20.44 -3.45
CA ASN A 183 -12.36 21.66 -4.01
C ASN A 183 -11.72 21.90 -5.37
N VAL A 184 -12.50 22.21 -6.37
CA VAL A 184 -12.03 22.57 -7.72
C VAL A 184 -12.42 24.02 -7.96
N TYR A 185 -11.42 24.89 -8.04
CA TYR A 185 -11.56 26.30 -8.32
C TYR A 185 -10.90 26.63 -9.65
N TYR A 186 -11.48 27.55 -10.42
CA TYR A 186 -10.85 28.10 -11.63
C TYR A 186 -11.15 29.58 -11.78
N ASP A 187 -10.21 30.31 -12.36
CA ASP A 187 -10.39 31.69 -12.77
C ASP A 187 -10.40 31.76 -14.30
N PRO A 188 -11.54 32.14 -14.93
CA PRO A 188 -11.65 32.25 -16.38
C PRO A 188 -10.89 33.44 -16.94
N SER A 189 -10.53 34.44 -16.10
CA SER A 189 -9.75 35.59 -16.49
C SER A 189 -8.26 35.25 -16.65
N GLU A 190 -7.59 35.98 -17.53
CA GLU A 190 -6.15 35.88 -17.67
C GLU A 190 -5.44 36.58 -16.53
N GLN A 191 -4.49 35.89 -15.92
CA GLN A 191 -3.66 36.45 -14.84
C GLN A 191 -2.52 37.26 -15.44
N GLU A 192 -2.51 38.57 -15.19
CA GLU A 192 -1.49 39.48 -15.76
C GLU A 192 -0.08 39.18 -15.26
N THR A 193 0.06 38.72 -14.03
CA THR A 193 1.34 38.50 -13.35
C THR A 193 1.89 37.08 -13.50
N ILE A 194 1.14 36.17 -14.14
CA ILE A 194 1.52 34.77 -14.29
C ILE A 194 1.76 34.50 -15.79
N SER A 195 3.00 34.11 -16.11
CA SER A 195 3.40 33.77 -17.48
C SER A 195 3.73 32.28 -17.65
N ASN A 196 4.14 31.64 -16.55
CA ASN A 196 4.51 30.24 -16.52
C ASN A 196 4.27 29.66 -15.11
N ILE A 197 4.46 28.35 -14.96
CA ILE A 197 4.19 27.65 -13.70
C ILE A 197 5.20 28.00 -12.59
N ASP A 198 6.41 28.45 -12.95
CA ASP A 198 7.40 28.91 -11.97
C ASP A 198 6.99 30.22 -11.30
N ASP A 199 6.25 31.09 -12.02
CA ASP A 199 5.68 32.30 -11.43
C ASP A 199 4.65 31.94 -10.36
N VAL A 200 3.82 30.90 -10.59
CA VAL A 200 2.86 30.39 -9.60
C VAL A 200 3.61 29.89 -8.35
N LYS A 201 4.68 29.12 -8.56
CA LYS A 201 5.52 28.60 -7.47
C LYS A 201 6.14 29.74 -6.66
N THR A 202 6.75 30.73 -7.32
CA THR A 202 7.37 31.88 -6.68
C THR A 202 6.37 32.68 -5.84
N ASN A 203 5.17 32.92 -6.40
CA ASN A 203 4.12 33.65 -5.70
C ASN A 203 3.64 32.87 -4.45
N LEU A 204 3.53 31.53 -4.55
CA LEU A 204 3.14 30.68 -3.43
C LEU A 204 4.22 30.68 -2.35
N GLU A 205 5.49 30.52 -2.71
CA GLU A 205 6.62 30.55 -1.78
C GLU A 205 6.66 31.90 -1.01
N ALA A 206 6.51 33.01 -1.71
CA ALA A 206 6.43 34.34 -1.09
C ALA A 206 5.21 34.49 -0.17
N GLY A 207 4.06 33.92 -0.55
CA GLY A 207 2.87 33.87 0.31
C GLY A 207 3.10 33.08 1.60
N LEU A 208 3.75 31.93 1.49
CA LEU A 208 4.06 31.07 2.65
C LEU A 208 5.10 31.69 3.59
N GLU A 209 6.09 32.40 3.05
CA GLU A 209 7.06 33.12 3.90
C GLU A 209 6.38 34.17 4.79
N ASN A 210 5.34 34.83 4.29
CA ASN A 210 4.59 35.86 4.99
C ASN A 210 3.40 35.30 5.81
N SER A 211 3.11 33.99 5.70
CA SER A 211 2.00 33.38 6.44
C SER A 211 2.32 33.22 7.93
N THR A 212 1.30 33.45 8.76
CA THR A 212 1.35 33.16 10.20
C THR A 212 1.20 31.68 10.49
N GLU A 213 0.51 30.95 9.61
CA GLU A 213 0.34 29.49 9.70
C GLU A 213 1.28 28.81 8.71
N LYS A 214 2.35 28.22 9.21
CA LYS A 214 3.32 27.50 8.39
C LYS A 214 3.07 26.00 8.46
N PRO A 215 3.14 25.30 7.32
CA PRO A 215 3.09 23.84 7.34
C PRO A 215 4.31 23.25 8.05
N GLU A 216 4.14 22.12 8.74
CA GLU A 216 5.23 21.31 9.32
C GLU A 216 6.10 20.70 8.20
N THR A 217 5.46 20.27 7.11
CA THR A 217 6.12 19.71 5.92
C THR A 217 5.55 20.36 4.67
N GLN A 218 6.43 20.68 3.73
CA GLN A 218 6.06 21.24 2.42
C GLN A 218 6.89 20.57 1.33
N GLU A 219 6.21 20.05 0.33
CA GLU A 219 6.81 19.46 -0.87
C GLU A 219 6.18 20.10 -2.10
N MET A 220 7.01 20.51 -3.09
CA MET A 220 6.55 21.13 -4.34
C MET A 220 7.19 20.43 -5.52
N THR A 221 6.40 20.01 -6.50
CA THR A 221 6.85 19.42 -7.76
C THR A 221 6.12 20.03 -8.94
N ILE A 222 6.84 20.19 -10.06
CA ILE A 222 6.26 20.64 -11.32
C ILE A 222 6.16 19.43 -12.25
N GLU A 223 4.98 19.19 -12.79
CA GLU A 223 4.68 18.08 -13.68
C GLU A 223 3.70 18.51 -14.80
N LYS A 224 3.27 17.58 -15.63
CA LYS A 224 2.22 17.84 -16.64
C LYS A 224 1.02 16.93 -16.41
N THR A 225 -0.19 17.48 -16.62
CA THR A 225 -1.40 16.66 -16.68
C THR A 225 -1.42 15.79 -17.93
N LYS A 226 -2.35 14.82 -17.98
CA LYS A 226 -2.64 14.06 -19.22
C LYS A 226 -3.11 14.93 -20.39
N ASN A 227 -3.67 16.10 -20.11
CA ASN A 227 -4.08 17.09 -21.08
C ASN A 227 -2.96 18.08 -21.45
N ASN A 228 -1.72 17.80 -21.02
CA ASN A 228 -0.50 18.56 -21.32
C ASN A 228 -0.47 19.98 -20.72
N TYR A 229 -1.25 20.26 -19.69
CA TYR A 229 -1.11 21.49 -18.89
C TYR A 229 0.04 21.39 -17.91
N ASP A 230 0.72 22.51 -17.68
CA ASP A 230 1.71 22.60 -16.60
C ASP A 230 1.01 22.63 -15.23
N VAL A 231 1.52 21.86 -14.30
CA VAL A 231 0.97 21.73 -12.95
C VAL A 231 2.05 21.91 -11.90
N LEU A 232 1.79 22.80 -10.95
CA LEU A 232 2.51 22.83 -9.69
C LEU A 232 1.71 22.00 -8.68
N LYS A 233 2.24 20.85 -8.29
CA LYS A 233 1.71 20.02 -7.22
C LYS A 233 2.41 20.39 -5.92
N VAL A 234 1.62 20.61 -4.88
CA VAL A 234 2.10 20.99 -3.55
C VAL A 234 1.45 20.08 -2.52
N LYS A 235 2.26 19.50 -1.64
CA LYS A 235 1.81 18.78 -0.44
C LYS A 235 2.19 19.60 0.78
N MET A 236 1.24 19.83 1.66
CA MET A 236 1.45 20.51 2.94
C MET A 236 0.86 19.68 4.06
N VAL A 237 1.58 19.55 5.16
CA VAL A 237 1.08 18.95 6.40
C VAL A 237 1.08 20.02 7.47
N TYR A 238 -0.08 20.24 8.08
CA TYR A 238 -0.25 21.21 9.16
C TYR A 238 -0.33 20.49 10.50
N ASN A 239 0.35 21.06 11.50
CA ASN A 239 0.32 20.55 12.87
C ASN A 239 -0.88 21.13 13.65
N THR A 240 -2.06 20.95 13.08
CA THR A 240 -3.35 21.29 13.72
C THR A 240 -3.82 20.11 14.56
N GLU A 241 -4.86 20.30 15.38
CA GLU A 241 -5.53 19.21 16.09
C GLU A 241 -6.98 19.09 15.58
N PRO A 242 -7.31 18.01 14.82
CA PRO A 242 -6.42 16.95 14.31
C PRO A 242 -5.45 17.45 13.23
N LYS A 243 -4.33 16.71 13.02
CA LYS A 243 -3.38 17.02 11.93
C LYS A 243 -4.08 16.98 10.59
N GLN A 244 -3.71 17.92 9.71
CA GLN A 244 -4.28 18.04 8.37
C GLN A 244 -3.19 17.86 7.31
N VAL A 245 -3.48 17.05 6.30
CA VAL A 245 -2.74 17.04 5.04
C VAL A 245 -3.55 17.73 3.97
N THR A 246 -2.89 18.55 3.15
CA THR A 246 -3.51 19.26 2.01
C THR A 246 -2.63 19.12 0.79
N TYR A 247 -3.25 18.78 -0.33
CA TYR A 247 -2.65 18.75 -1.66
C TYR A 247 -3.25 19.87 -2.49
N TYR A 248 -2.39 20.63 -3.19
CA TYR A 248 -2.79 21.64 -4.15
C TYR A 248 -2.24 21.25 -5.51
N TYR A 249 -3.07 21.37 -6.54
CA TYR A 249 -2.71 21.21 -7.95
C TYR A 249 -3.06 22.51 -8.65
N TYR A 250 -2.08 23.37 -8.86
CA TYR A 250 -2.23 24.60 -9.64
C TYR A 250 -2.02 24.26 -11.11
N ILE A 251 -3.08 24.33 -11.92
CA ILE A 251 -3.08 23.96 -13.33
C ILE A 251 -3.10 25.23 -14.15
N LEU A 252 -2.05 25.43 -14.98
CA LEU A 252 -1.90 26.59 -15.83
C LEU A 252 -2.15 26.23 -17.30
N ASN A 253 -3.02 27.01 -17.96
CA ASN A 253 -3.25 26.96 -19.39
C ASN A 253 -3.12 28.37 -19.99
N GLY A 254 -1.95 28.69 -20.59
CA GLY A 254 -1.58 30.04 -20.95
C GLY A 254 -1.50 30.92 -19.70
N LYS A 255 -2.44 31.84 -19.54
CA LYS A 255 -2.55 32.70 -18.34
C LYS A 255 -3.77 32.38 -17.47
N LYS A 256 -4.55 31.34 -17.81
CA LYS A 256 -5.70 30.92 -17.02
C LYS A 256 -5.24 29.93 -15.95
N LEU A 257 -5.64 30.16 -14.72
CA LEU A 257 -5.24 29.36 -13.56
C LEU A 257 -6.43 28.63 -12.96
N SER A 258 -6.22 27.35 -12.65
CA SER A 258 -7.14 26.56 -11.82
C SER A 258 -6.38 26.00 -10.62
N CYS A 259 -7.07 25.82 -9.52
CA CYS A 259 -6.53 25.20 -8.32
C CYS A 259 -7.47 24.07 -7.88
N ILE A 260 -6.93 22.86 -7.78
CA ILE A 260 -7.60 21.74 -7.14
C ILE A 260 -6.96 21.59 -5.77
N THR A 261 -7.77 21.73 -4.72
CA THR A 261 -7.34 21.54 -3.33
C THR A 261 -7.96 20.27 -2.80
N ALA A 262 -7.15 19.37 -2.27
CA ALA A 262 -7.64 18.18 -1.58
C ALA A 262 -7.08 18.16 -0.16
N TYR A 263 -7.93 17.95 0.83
CA TYR A 263 -7.52 17.94 2.24
C TYR A 263 -8.12 16.75 2.98
N SER A 264 -7.39 16.27 3.99
CA SER A 264 -7.89 15.27 4.94
C SER A 264 -7.33 15.54 6.34
N PHE A 265 -8.16 15.26 7.33
CA PHE A 265 -7.75 15.19 8.74
C PHE A 265 -7.37 13.76 9.16
N ASN A 266 -7.33 12.82 8.23
CA ASN A 266 -6.87 11.46 8.43
C ASN A 266 -5.58 11.22 7.63
N LEU A 267 -4.42 11.27 8.29
CA LEU A 267 -3.13 11.09 7.63
C LEU A 267 -2.92 9.66 7.10
N ASP A 268 -3.57 8.66 7.67
CA ASP A 268 -3.44 7.26 7.21
C ASP A 268 -4.04 7.06 5.80
N GLU A 269 -4.93 7.96 5.38
CA GLU A 269 -5.60 7.95 4.08
C GLU A 269 -5.00 8.97 3.08
N ALA A 270 -3.88 9.62 3.45
CA ALA A 270 -3.26 10.68 2.66
C ALA A 270 -2.91 10.24 1.23
N ASP A 271 -2.36 9.03 1.07
CA ASP A 271 -1.97 8.50 -0.25
C ASP A 271 -3.20 8.23 -1.13
N ALA A 272 -4.30 7.75 -0.54
CA ALA A 272 -5.55 7.54 -1.26
C ALA A 272 -6.16 8.88 -1.72
N LEU A 273 -6.15 9.88 -0.87
CA LEU A 273 -6.59 11.24 -1.20
C LEU A 273 -5.75 11.86 -2.31
N GLU A 274 -4.42 11.70 -2.25
CA GLU A 274 -3.50 12.18 -3.28
C GLU A 274 -3.81 11.56 -4.65
N ALA A 275 -4.04 10.25 -4.69
CA ALA A 275 -4.42 9.55 -5.92
C ALA A 275 -5.74 10.06 -6.51
N GLU A 276 -6.74 10.33 -5.66
CA GLU A 276 -8.03 10.91 -6.05
C GLU A 276 -7.85 12.33 -6.63
N ALA A 277 -7.15 13.21 -5.91
CA ALA A 277 -6.87 14.58 -6.36
C ALA A 277 -6.07 14.61 -7.66
N SER A 278 -5.08 13.73 -7.80
CA SER A 278 -4.31 13.57 -9.03
C SER A 278 -5.18 13.14 -10.22
N ASN A 279 -6.17 12.26 -9.98
CA ASN A 279 -7.11 11.85 -11.02
C ASN A 279 -7.99 13.04 -11.46
N VAL A 280 -8.48 13.86 -10.54
CA VAL A 280 -9.23 15.09 -10.86
C VAL A 280 -8.36 16.03 -11.69
N ALA A 281 -7.12 16.31 -11.25
CA ALA A 281 -6.19 17.18 -11.97
C ALA A 281 -5.85 16.66 -13.38
N ASN A 282 -5.66 15.34 -13.53
CA ASN A 282 -5.37 14.72 -14.82
C ASN A 282 -6.57 14.70 -15.77
N SER A 283 -7.79 14.75 -15.27
CA SER A 283 -9.01 14.79 -16.06
C SER A 283 -9.46 16.22 -16.38
N PHE A 284 -8.93 17.22 -15.65
CA PHE A 284 -9.29 18.63 -15.81
C PHE A 284 -8.98 19.15 -17.22
N LYS A 285 -9.94 19.86 -17.80
CA LYS A 285 -9.84 20.47 -19.14
C LYS A 285 -10.45 21.86 -19.13
N TRP A 286 -9.74 22.81 -19.71
CA TRP A 286 -10.32 24.08 -20.12
C TRP A 286 -11.11 23.88 -21.43
N LEU A 287 -12.35 24.37 -21.49
CA LEU A 287 -13.24 24.19 -22.65
C LEU A 287 -13.20 25.34 -23.64
N GLN A 288 -12.60 26.46 -23.32
CA GLN A 288 -12.14 27.52 -24.24
C GLN A 288 -11.85 28.83 -23.52
#